data_2b6fd9964d6a2303c86c5aed0ddea7c2
#
_entry.id   2b6fd9964d6a2303c86c5aed0ddea7c2
#
_cell.length_a   1.000
_cell.length_b   1.000
_cell.length_c   1.000
_cell.angle_alpha   90.00
_cell.angle_beta   90.00
_cell.angle_gamma   90.00
#
_symmetry.space_group_name_H-M   'P 1'
#
loop_
_entity.id
_entity.type
_entity.pdbx_description
1 polymer ?
#
loop_
_entity_poly.entity_id
_entity_poly.type
_entity_poly.pdbx_seq_one_letter_code
_entity_poly.pdbx_strand_id
1 'polypeptide(L)'
;VWLNNAQDYIRSGVATVREVISARDDIMNYLILKGIGNKMSFQIMEDVRKNRPLKDEQLAVMKEHGVPDWYIDSCIKIQYMFPRAHSVAYVMMSFRLAWFKVYYPREFYATYFTSVAADFDADVILQGKEAILRRIDAINAMGDNASPKDKAEVLVFEVAYEMYARGYKFRWPRLGASKALKFWTEDGDILLPFTALDGVGATAAEALEDSYGK
;
A
#
# COMPACT_ATOMS: atom_id res chain seq x y z
N VAL A 1 -13.98 3.07 7.88
CA VAL A 1 -13.72 4.35 8.56
C VAL A 1 -13.93 5.54 7.64
N TRP A 2 -13.43 5.51 6.40
CA TRP A 2 -13.47 6.67 5.49
C TRP A 2 -14.74 6.72 4.64
N LEU A 3 -14.95 5.74 3.74
CA LEU A 3 -16.12 5.68 2.85
C LEU A 3 -17.42 5.47 3.63
N ASN A 4 -18.47 6.15 3.22
CA ASN A 4 -19.81 6.15 3.85
C ASN A 4 -19.79 6.52 5.34
N ASN A 5 -18.73 7.19 5.80
CA ASN A 5 -18.54 7.59 7.20
C ASN A 5 -17.83 8.96 7.27
N ALA A 6 -16.55 9.02 7.68
CA ALA A 6 -15.81 10.27 7.87
C ALA A 6 -15.89 11.20 6.66
N GLN A 7 -15.77 10.66 5.44
CA GLN A 7 -15.89 11.41 4.20
C GLN A 7 -17.20 12.19 4.08
N ASP A 8 -18.31 11.57 4.48
CA ASP A 8 -19.65 12.18 4.33
C ASP A 8 -19.87 13.29 5.35
N TYR A 9 -19.40 13.11 6.60
CA TYR A 9 -19.46 14.16 7.61
C TYR A 9 -18.59 15.38 7.26
N ILE A 10 -17.42 15.15 6.65
CA ILE A 10 -16.58 16.26 6.19
C ILE A 10 -17.24 16.98 5.00
N ARG A 11 -17.75 16.27 4.01
CA ARG A 11 -18.40 16.85 2.82
C ARG A 11 -19.67 17.63 3.15
N SER A 12 -20.44 17.17 4.13
CA SER A 12 -21.64 17.83 4.61
C SER A 12 -21.37 19.02 5.55
N GLY A 13 -20.11 19.24 5.95
CA GLY A 13 -19.75 20.30 6.89
C GLY A 13 -20.13 20.01 8.34
N VAL A 14 -20.56 18.79 8.66
CA VAL A 14 -20.93 18.38 10.03
C VAL A 14 -19.70 18.23 10.92
N ALA A 15 -18.57 17.80 10.35
CA ALA A 15 -17.32 17.64 11.07
C ALA A 15 -16.12 18.03 10.19
N THR A 16 -15.03 18.39 10.83
CA THR A 16 -13.73 18.65 10.18
C THR A 16 -12.85 17.39 10.14
N VAL A 17 -11.78 17.43 9.35
CA VAL A 17 -10.77 16.36 9.32
C VAL A 17 -10.18 16.06 10.70
N ARG A 18 -10.16 17.04 11.61
CA ARG A 18 -9.65 16.87 12.98
C ARG A 18 -10.61 16.16 13.92
N GLU A 19 -11.91 16.24 13.62
CA GLU A 19 -12.98 15.75 14.50
C GLU A 19 -13.43 14.34 14.16
N VAL A 20 -13.24 13.90 12.90
CA VAL A 20 -13.64 12.57 12.47
C VAL A 20 -12.76 11.50 13.08
N ILE A 21 -13.36 10.32 13.28
CA ILE A 21 -12.67 9.14 13.82
C ILE A 21 -11.73 8.58 12.74
N SER A 22 -10.45 8.47 13.04
CA SER A 22 -9.43 7.91 12.14
C SER A 22 -8.75 6.65 12.71
N ALA A 23 -8.53 6.60 14.01
CA ALA A 23 -7.92 5.49 14.73
C ALA A 23 -8.72 5.13 15.98
N ARG A 24 -8.53 3.92 16.52
CA ARG A 24 -9.24 3.49 17.74
C ARG A 24 -8.96 4.41 18.94
N ASP A 25 -7.75 4.93 18.99
CA ASP A 25 -7.32 5.83 20.08
C ASP A 25 -8.12 7.13 20.09
N ASP A 26 -8.65 7.57 18.93
CA ASP A 26 -9.49 8.77 18.83
C ASP A 26 -10.77 8.62 19.62
N ILE A 27 -11.41 7.44 19.52
CA ILE A 27 -12.65 7.14 20.25
C ILE A 27 -12.38 7.20 21.76
N MET A 28 -11.37 6.47 22.23
CA MET A 28 -11.07 6.41 23.65
C MET A 28 -10.75 7.81 24.23
N ASN A 29 -9.87 8.54 23.55
CA ASN A 29 -9.46 9.86 24.01
C ASN A 29 -10.61 10.89 23.98
N TYR A 30 -11.42 10.86 22.92
CA TYR A 30 -12.58 11.75 22.81
C TYR A 30 -13.61 11.50 23.92
N LEU A 31 -13.92 10.24 24.20
CA LEU A 31 -14.86 9.89 25.25
C LEU A 31 -14.34 10.25 26.65
N ILE A 32 -13.04 10.08 26.90
CA ILE A 32 -12.41 10.53 28.15
C ILE A 32 -12.48 12.05 28.29
N LEU A 33 -12.22 12.81 27.19
CA LEU A 33 -12.34 14.27 27.19
C LEU A 33 -13.78 14.74 27.41
N LYS A 34 -14.77 13.94 27.01
CA LYS A 34 -16.19 14.19 27.33
C LYS A 34 -16.56 13.82 28.78
N GLY A 35 -15.64 13.34 29.58
CA GLY A 35 -15.86 13.00 30.99
C GLY A 35 -16.32 11.55 31.22
N ILE A 36 -16.37 10.73 30.20
CA ILE A 36 -16.67 9.29 30.36
C ILE A 36 -15.46 8.59 30.98
N GLY A 37 -15.70 7.81 32.02
CA GLY A 37 -14.64 7.12 32.75
C GLY A 37 -13.79 6.19 31.85
N ASN A 38 -12.50 6.07 32.13
CA ASN A 38 -11.51 5.33 31.32
C ASN A 38 -11.94 3.92 30.96
N LYS A 39 -12.52 3.18 31.91
CA LYS A 39 -12.97 1.80 31.69
C LYS A 39 -14.08 1.72 30.65
N MET A 40 -15.09 2.57 30.76
CA MET A 40 -16.21 2.62 29.83
C MET A 40 -15.74 3.09 28.44
N SER A 41 -14.91 4.13 28.38
CA SER A 41 -14.32 4.64 27.13
C SER A 41 -13.50 3.56 26.40
N PHE A 42 -12.72 2.77 27.15
CA PHE A 42 -11.98 1.65 26.59
C PHE A 42 -12.91 0.53 26.08
N GLN A 43 -13.96 0.20 26.81
CA GLN A 43 -14.93 -0.82 26.39
C GLN A 43 -15.64 -0.41 25.09
N ILE A 44 -16.12 0.84 25.02
CA ILE A 44 -16.76 1.37 23.82
C ILE A 44 -15.78 1.30 22.64
N MET A 45 -14.56 1.79 22.79
CA MET A 45 -13.54 1.73 21.76
C MET A 45 -13.26 0.30 21.28
N GLU A 46 -13.15 -0.68 22.20
CA GLU A 46 -12.91 -2.07 21.84
C GLU A 46 -14.11 -2.73 21.13
N ASP A 47 -15.34 -2.37 21.50
CA ASP A 47 -16.52 -2.87 20.81
C ASP A 47 -16.62 -2.31 19.39
N VAL A 48 -16.39 -1.00 19.21
CA VAL A 48 -16.33 -0.36 17.88
C VAL A 48 -15.21 -0.99 17.02
N ARG A 49 -14.01 -1.11 17.57
CA ARG A 49 -12.88 -1.69 16.85
C ARG A 49 -13.14 -3.09 16.31
N LYS A 50 -13.89 -3.89 17.08
CA LYS A 50 -14.21 -5.30 16.77
C LYS A 50 -15.54 -5.45 16.01
N ASN A 51 -16.12 -4.36 15.55
CA ASN A 51 -17.43 -4.34 14.89
C ASN A 51 -18.52 -5.02 15.75
N ARG A 52 -18.48 -4.79 17.06
CA ARG A 52 -19.53 -5.27 17.97
C ARG A 52 -20.59 -4.20 18.12
N PRO A 53 -21.87 -4.58 18.22
CA PRO A 53 -22.95 -3.63 18.53
C PRO A 53 -22.68 -2.92 19.85
N LEU A 54 -22.86 -1.59 19.85
CA LEU A 54 -22.82 -0.81 21.09
C LEU A 54 -24.04 -1.17 21.94
N LYS A 55 -23.83 -1.37 23.25
CA LYS A 55 -24.88 -1.69 24.20
C LYS A 55 -25.69 -0.44 24.54
N ASP A 56 -26.96 -0.64 24.98
CA ASP A 56 -27.83 0.48 25.34
C ASP A 56 -27.23 1.33 26.49
N GLU A 57 -26.55 0.72 27.45
CA GLU A 57 -25.82 1.43 28.50
C GLU A 57 -24.71 2.32 27.95
N GLN A 58 -23.97 1.84 26.96
CA GLN A 58 -22.89 2.61 26.31
C GLN A 58 -23.45 3.80 25.53
N LEU A 59 -24.53 3.57 24.78
CA LEU A 59 -25.23 4.64 24.04
C LEU A 59 -25.83 5.70 24.99
N ALA A 60 -26.41 5.28 26.09
CA ALA A 60 -26.96 6.17 27.11
C ALA A 60 -25.87 7.07 27.72
N VAL A 61 -24.77 6.46 28.16
CA VAL A 61 -23.61 7.21 28.70
C VAL A 61 -23.01 8.18 27.70
N MET A 62 -22.89 7.78 26.43
CA MET A 62 -22.39 8.70 25.39
C MET A 62 -23.32 9.92 25.23
N LYS A 63 -24.64 9.71 25.19
CA LYS A 63 -25.62 10.80 25.08
C LYS A 63 -25.63 11.70 26.31
N GLU A 64 -25.58 11.14 27.50
CA GLU A 64 -25.51 11.88 28.77
C GLU A 64 -24.31 12.82 28.84
N HIS A 65 -23.16 12.40 28.29
CA HIS A 65 -21.95 13.22 28.23
C HIS A 65 -21.85 14.12 26.99
N GLY A 66 -22.94 14.31 26.25
CA GLY A 66 -23.00 15.21 25.11
C GLY A 66 -22.14 14.79 23.94
N VAL A 67 -22.01 13.49 23.70
CA VAL A 67 -21.43 12.98 22.45
C VAL A 67 -22.43 13.21 21.33
N PRO A 68 -22.06 13.89 20.22
CA PRO A 68 -22.98 14.18 19.13
C PRO A 68 -23.48 12.93 18.42
N ASP A 69 -24.72 12.96 17.94
CA ASP A 69 -25.33 11.83 17.25
C ASP A 69 -24.53 11.37 16.03
N TRP A 70 -23.93 12.29 15.27
CA TRP A 70 -23.09 11.96 14.14
C TRP A 70 -21.84 11.15 14.54
N TYR A 71 -21.31 11.42 15.74
CA TYR A 71 -20.14 10.69 16.25
C TYR A 71 -20.52 9.27 16.67
N ILE A 72 -21.69 9.12 17.32
CA ILE A 72 -22.25 7.81 17.67
C ILE A 72 -22.53 7.00 16.40
N ASP A 73 -23.17 7.62 15.40
CA ASP A 73 -23.43 7.00 14.10
C ASP A 73 -22.13 6.60 13.37
N SER A 74 -21.11 7.45 13.45
CA SER A 74 -19.77 7.12 12.95
C SER A 74 -19.18 5.87 13.62
N CYS A 75 -19.29 5.76 14.93
CA CYS A 75 -18.86 4.57 15.67
C CYS A 75 -19.58 3.30 15.21
N ILE A 76 -20.88 3.36 14.97
CA ILE A 76 -21.71 2.22 14.53
C ILE A 76 -21.33 1.76 13.10
N LYS A 77 -20.95 2.68 12.23
CA LYS A 77 -20.55 2.38 10.85
C LYS A 77 -19.16 1.77 10.71
N ILE A 78 -18.34 1.83 11.75
CA ILE A 78 -16.96 1.33 11.70
C ILE A 78 -16.96 -0.20 11.81
N GLN A 79 -16.37 -0.84 10.80
CA GLN A 79 -16.23 -2.30 10.77
C GLN A 79 -14.88 -2.78 11.32
N TYR A 80 -13.82 -1.99 11.15
CA TYR A 80 -12.50 -2.33 11.62
C TYR A 80 -11.64 -1.07 11.80
N MET A 81 -10.77 -1.07 12.82
CA MET A 81 -9.85 0.04 13.12
C MET A 81 -8.47 -0.42 13.54
N PHE A 82 -7.47 0.33 13.11
CA PHE A 82 -6.10 0.20 13.55
C PHE A 82 -5.78 1.15 14.73
N PRO A 83 -4.78 0.81 15.58
CA PRO A 83 -4.23 1.76 16.54
C PRO A 83 -3.51 2.89 15.80
N ARG A 84 -3.52 4.09 16.41
CA ARG A 84 -2.82 5.26 15.86
C ARG A 84 -1.32 5.01 15.65
N ALA A 85 -0.66 4.38 16.61
CA ALA A 85 0.76 4.04 16.52
C ALA A 85 1.08 3.17 15.28
N HIS A 86 0.24 2.19 14.98
CA HIS A 86 0.37 1.35 13.79
C HIS A 86 0.22 2.18 12.50
N SER A 87 -0.82 3.01 12.42
CA SER A 87 -1.05 3.88 11.26
C SER A 87 0.10 4.87 11.04
N VAL A 88 0.62 5.47 12.13
CA VAL A 88 1.77 6.38 12.06
C VAL A 88 3.01 5.66 11.55
N ALA A 89 3.30 4.46 12.05
CA ALA A 89 4.47 3.69 11.61
C ALA A 89 4.43 3.40 10.10
N TYR A 90 3.28 2.96 9.57
CA TYR A 90 3.11 2.72 8.13
C TYR A 90 3.19 4.00 7.30
N VAL A 91 2.53 5.07 7.74
CA VAL A 91 2.58 6.36 7.04
C VAL A 91 4.00 6.93 7.03
N MET A 92 4.74 6.86 8.13
CA MET A 92 6.14 7.29 8.17
C MET A 92 7.01 6.49 7.19
N MET A 93 6.81 5.16 7.10
CA MET A 93 7.52 4.33 6.13
C MET A 93 7.16 4.72 4.70
N SER A 94 5.87 4.93 4.41
CA SER A 94 5.40 5.37 3.09
C SER A 94 6.02 6.71 2.68
N PHE A 95 6.13 7.68 3.59
CA PHE A 95 6.79 8.95 3.33
C PHE A 95 8.29 8.78 3.04
N ARG A 96 8.99 7.90 3.77
CA ARG A 96 10.40 7.60 3.50
C ARG A 96 10.59 6.98 2.12
N LEU A 97 9.75 6.02 1.75
CA LEU A 97 9.78 5.42 0.41
C LEU A 97 9.44 6.44 -0.68
N ALA A 98 8.44 7.30 -0.46
CA ALA A 98 8.09 8.37 -1.38
C ALA A 98 9.23 9.37 -1.56
N TRP A 99 9.99 9.69 -0.51
CA TRP A 99 11.18 10.55 -0.60
C TRP A 99 12.22 9.94 -1.54
N PHE A 100 12.55 8.66 -1.40
CA PHE A 100 13.45 7.96 -2.33
C PHE A 100 12.89 7.98 -3.75
N LYS A 101 11.61 7.73 -3.94
CA LYS A 101 10.95 7.76 -5.25
C LYS A 101 11.04 9.12 -5.95
N VAL A 102 11.07 10.22 -5.18
CA VAL A 102 11.21 11.59 -5.70
C VAL A 102 12.65 11.95 -6.00
N TYR A 103 13.57 11.69 -5.07
CA TYR A 103 14.94 12.17 -5.14
C TYR A 103 15.93 11.16 -5.73
N TYR A 104 15.62 9.86 -5.65
CA TYR A 104 16.43 8.74 -6.15
C TYR A 104 15.55 7.73 -6.90
N PRO A 105 14.83 8.17 -7.95
CA PRO A 105 13.81 7.34 -8.59
C PRO A 105 14.36 6.05 -9.21
N ARG A 106 15.55 6.08 -9.78
CA ARG A 106 16.17 4.89 -10.42
C ARG A 106 16.47 3.81 -9.38
N GLU A 107 17.09 4.20 -8.29
CA GLU A 107 17.43 3.33 -7.16
C GLU A 107 16.16 2.80 -6.49
N PHE A 108 15.11 3.64 -6.40
CA PHE A 108 13.81 3.23 -5.91
C PHE A 108 13.22 2.12 -6.79
N TYR A 109 13.15 2.32 -8.11
CA TYR A 109 12.60 1.32 -9.04
C TYR A 109 13.45 0.06 -9.09
N ALA A 110 14.78 0.17 -9.16
CA ALA A 110 15.67 -0.99 -9.13
C ALA A 110 15.48 -1.83 -7.86
N THR A 111 15.34 -1.18 -6.71
CA THR A 111 15.07 -1.85 -5.43
C THR A 111 13.69 -2.48 -5.39
N TYR A 112 12.66 -1.75 -5.84
CA TYR A 112 11.29 -2.26 -5.91
C TYR A 112 11.21 -3.52 -6.77
N PHE A 113 11.68 -3.47 -8.02
CA PHE A 113 11.62 -4.62 -8.93
C PHE A 113 12.50 -5.78 -8.46
N THR A 114 13.58 -5.52 -7.73
CA THR A 114 14.34 -6.59 -7.08
C THR A 114 13.49 -7.30 -6.01
N SER A 115 12.69 -6.57 -5.24
CA SER A 115 11.85 -7.15 -4.19
C SER A 115 10.68 -7.98 -4.72
N VAL A 116 10.25 -7.73 -5.95
CA VAL A 116 9.12 -8.41 -6.63
C VAL A 116 9.56 -9.16 -7.89
N ALA A 117 10.83 -9.52 -8.00
CA ALA A 117 11.41 -10.13 -9.19
C ALA A 117 10.71 -11.43 -9.63
N ALA A 118 10.11 -12.18 -8.69
CA ALA A 118 9.36 -13.39 -8.98
C ALA A 118 8.06 -13.15 -9.79
N ASP A 119 7.50 -11.94 -9.71
CA ASP A 119 6.29 -11.54 -10.39
C ASP A 119 6.57 -10.60 -11.60
N PHE A 120 7.85 -10.44 -11.95
CA PHE A 120 8.29 -9.56 -13.03
C PHE A 120 8.29 -10.31 -14.37
N ASP A 121 7.33 -10.00 -15.23
CA ASP A 121 7.26 -10.52 -16.60
C ASP A 121 8.08 -9.61 -17.54
N ALA A 122 9.32 -10.05 -17.84
CA ALA A 122 10.23 -9.30 -18.69
C ALA A 122 9.72 -9.18 -20.15
N ASP A 123 9.06 -10.22 -20.65
CA ASP A 123 8.59 -10.26 -22.04
C ASP A 123 7.50 -9.22 -22.29
N VAL A 124 6.58 -9.04 -21.35
CA VAL A 124 5.54 -8.02 -21.45
C VAL A 124 6.11 -6.63 -21.17
N ILE A 125 6.86 -6.48 -20.07
CA ILE A 125 7.30 -5.18 -19.59
C ILE A 125 8.24 -4.49 -20.59
N LEU A 126 9.16 -5.22 -21.21
CA LEU A 126 10.12 -4.67 -22.17
C LEU A 126 9.50 -4.26 -23.52
N GLN A 127 8.28 -4.71 -23.82
CA GLN A 127 7.53 -4.21 -24.97
C GLN A 127 6.95 -2.80 -24.75
N GLY A 128 6.96 -2.28 -23.51
CA GLY A 128 6.57 -0.91 -23.20
C GLY A 128 5.11 -0.76 -22.73
N LYS A 129 4.71 0.50 -22.59
CA LYS A 129 3.45 0.90 -21.92
C LYS A 129 2.20 0.26 -22.50
N GLU A 130 2.11 0.17 -23.83
CA GLU A 130 0.92 -0.37 -24.50
C GLU A 130 0.75 -1.87 -24.27
N ALA A 131 1.85 -2.63 -24.20
CA ALA A 131 1.83 -4.05 -23.88
C ALA A 131 1.41 -4.28 -22.41
N ILE A 132 1.95 -3.48 -21.52
CA ILE A 132 1.61 -3.49 -20.11
C ILE A 132 0.10 -3.24 -19.91
N LEU A 133 -0.46 -2.19 -20.51
CA LEU A 133 -1.89 -1.87 -20.39
C LEU A 133 -2.76 -3.01 -20.92
N ARG A 134 -2.45 -3.54 -22.11
CA ARG A 134 -3.18 -4.69 -22.66
C ARG A 134 -3.17 -5.90 -21.71
N ARG A 135 -2.05 -6.16 -21.04
CA ARG A 135 -1.95 -7.28 -20.11
C ARG A 135 -2.76 -7.02 -18.82
N ILE A 136 -2.70 -5.81 -18.28
CA ILE A 136 -3.53 -5.39 -17.14
C ILE A 136 -5.01 -5.55 -17.47
N ASP A 137 -5.45 -5.04 -18.63
CA ASP A 137 -6.86 -5.14 -19.06
C ASP A 137 -7.30 -6.59 -19.23
N ALA A 138 -6.43 -7.44 -19.81
CA ALA A 138 -6.70 -8.86 -19.97
C ALA A 138 -6.88 -9.57 -18.62
N ILE A 139 -6.02 -9.27 -17.64
CA ILE A 139 -6.13 -9.86 -16.29
C ILE A 139 -7.39 -9.35 -15.59
N ASN A 140 -7.67 -8.05 -15.66
CA ASN A 140 -8.86 -7.46 -15.05
C ASN A 140 -10.16 -8.03 -15.66
N ALA A 141 -10.18 -8.34 -16.94
CA ALA A 141 -11.31 -8.97 -17.60
C ALA A 141 -11.61 -10.40 -17.10
N MET A 142 -10.61 -11.08 -16.49
CA MET A 142 -10.83 -12.40 -15.87
C MET A 142 -11.63 -12.30 -14.56
N GLY A 143 -11.68 -11.13 -13.91
CA GLY A 143 -12.40 -10.91 -12.65
C GLY A 143 -11.96 -11.88 -11.56
N ASP A 144 -12.92 -12.61 -10.99
CA ASP A 144 -12.66 -13.59 -9.93
C ASP A 144 -11.87 -14.82 -10.39
N ASN A 145 -11.79 -15.07 -11.71
CA ASN A 145 -11.03 -16.18 -12.28
C ASN A 145 -9.51 -15.87 -12.39
N ALA A 146 -9.09 -14.63 -12.18
CA ALA A 146 -7.67 -14.27 -12.16
C ALA A 146 -6.97 -14.98 -11.00
N SER A 147 -5.85 -15.64 -11.29
CA SER A 147 -5.05 -16.34 -10.29
C SER A 147 -4.40 -15.36 -9.31
N PRO A 148 -3.95 -15.83 -8.13
CA PRO A 148 -3.15 -14.99 -7.22
C PRO A 148 -1.89 -14.42 -7.89
N LYS A 149 -1.27 -15.18 -8.81
CA LYS A 149 -0.12 -14.73 -9.59
C LYS A 149 -0.49 -13.59 -10.53
N ASP A 150 -1.57 -13.73 -11.31
CA ASP A 150 -2.04 -12.65 -12.20
C ASP A 150 -2.30 -11.36 -11.41
N LYS A 151 -2.92 -11.46 -10.23
CA LYS A 151 -3.19 -10.30 -9.35
C LYS A 151 -1.90 -9.67 -8.81
N ALA A 152 -0.86 -10.45 -8.54
CA ALA A 152 0.46 -9.94 -8.14
C ALA A 152 1.16 -9.25 -9.31
N GLU A 153 1.13 -9.84 -10.51
CA GLU A 153 1.68 -9.25 -11.73
C GLU A 153 1.08 -7.88 -12.06
N VAL A 154 -0.24 -7.68 -11.86
CA VAL A 154 -0.89 -6.37 -12.09
C VAL A 154 -0.21 -5.26 -11.29
N LEU A 155 0.11 -5.48 -10.02
CA LEU A 155 0.80 -4.48 -9.20
C LEU A 155 2.18 -4.14 -9.74
N VAL A 156 2.91 -5.13 -10.26
CA VAL A 156 4.23 -4.93 -10.89
C VAL A 156 4.08 -4.15 -12.20
N PHE A 157 3.09 -4.49 -13.01
CA PHE A 157 2.78 -3.79 -14.26
C PHE A 157 2.40 -2.34 -14.04
N GLU A 158 1.60 -2.03 -13.02
CA GLU A 158 1.22 -0.65 -12.68
C GLU A 158 2.45 0.21 -12.35
N VAL A 159 3.38 -0.32 -11.56
CA VAL A 159 4.61 0.38 -11.20
C VAL A 159 5.56 0.50 -12.41
N ALA A 160 5.65 -0.51 -13.27
CA ALA A 160 6.43 -0.46 -14.51
C ALA A 160 5.85 0.57 -15.49
N TYR A 161 4.52 0.62 -15.64
CA TYR A 161 3.84 1.63 -16.44
C TYR A 161 4.12 3.06 -15.94
N GLU A 162 4.00 3.28 -14.63
CA GLU A 162 4.30 4.57 -14.00
C GLU A 162 5.76 4.97 -14.22
N MET A 163 6.69 4.03 -14.08
CA MET A 163 8.12 4.25 -14.33
C MET A 163 8.37 4.72 -15.77
N TYR A 164 7.77 4.04 -16.75
CA TYR A 164 7.86 4.45 -18.17
C TYR A 164 7.19 5.81 -18.42
N ALA A 165 6.06 6.09 -17.76
CA ALA A 165 5.38 7.39 -17.88
C ALA A 165 6.24 8.55 -17.35
N ARG A 166 7.12 8.29 -16.39
CA ARG A 166 8.12 9.23 -15.88
C ARG A 166 9.38 9.33 -16.73
N GLY A 167 9.48 8.56 -17.82
CA GLY A 167 10.59 8.62 -18.77
C GLY A 167 11.77 7.70 -18.46
N TYR A 168 11.67 6.86 -17.43
CA TYR A 168 12.68 5.82 -17.15
C TYR A 168 12.44 4.59 -18.03
N LYS A 169 13.50 3.81 -18.28
CA LYS A 169 13.44 2.64 -19.17
C LYS A 169 14.13 1.44 -18.53
N PHE A 170 13.67 0.26 -18.92
CA PHE A 170 14.40 -0.98 -18.70
C PHE A 170 15.34 -1.28 -19.88
N ARG A 171 16.42 -1.96 -19.58
CA ARG A 171 17.33 -2.59 -20.56
C ARG A 171 17.52 -4.06 -20.26
N TRP A 172 17.68 -4.83 -21.31
CA TRP A 172 18.07 -6.23 -21.20
C TRP A 172 19.35 -6.42 -20.40
N PRO A 173 19.54 -7.58 -19.78
CA PRO A 173 20.79 -7.88 -19.08
C PRO A 173 21.99 -7.76 -20.02
N ARG A 174 23.07 -7.21 -19.49
CA ARG A 174 24.32 -7.02 -20.20
C ARG A 174 25.49 -7.59 -19.41
N LEU A 175 26.33 -8.39 -20.07
CA LEU A 175 27.55 -8.94 -19.47
C LEU A 175 28.47 -7.78 -19.02
N GLY A 176 29.04 -7.92 -17.84
CA GLY A 176 29.92 -6.92 -17.24
C GLY A 176 29.21 -5.73 -16.58
N ALA A 177 27.87 -5.64 -16.66
CA ALA A 177 27.09 -4.56 -16.05
C ALA A 177 25.93 -5.04 -15.19
N SER A 178 25.14 -6.02 -15.66
CA SER A 178 24.01 -6.56 -14.93
C SER A 178 24.44 -7.43 -13.75
N LYS A 179 23.62 -7.44 -12.72
CA LYS A 179 23.77 -8.29 -11.53
C LYS A 179 23.05 -9.62 -11.73
N ALA A 180 23.45 -10.63 -10.98
CA ALA A 180 22.83 -11.95 -11.02
C ALA A 180 21.33 -11.90 -10.69
N LEU A 181 21.00 -11.33 -9.52
CA LEU A 181 19.67 -11.43 -8.89
C LEU A 181 18.98 -10.06 -8.68
N LYS A 182 19.67 -8.94 -8.95
CA LYS A 182 19.19 -7.61 -8.59
C LYS A 182 19.08 -6.73 -9.82
N PHE A 183 17.99 -5.99 -9.93
CA PHE A 183 17.93 -4.87 -10.84
C PHE A 183 18.98 -3.84 -10.47
N TRP A 184 19.61 -3.24 -11.46
CA TRP A 184 20.71 -2.29 -11.26
C TRP A 184 20.49 -1.01 -12.08
N THR A 185 21.20 0.06 -11.75
CA THR A 185 21.11 1.32 -12.48
C THR A 185 22.36 1.55 -13.28
N GLU A 186 22.23 1.90 -14.58
CA GLU A 186 23.33 2.26 -15.45
C GLU A 186 22.88 3.28 -16.48
N ASP A 187 23.68 4.33 -16.69
CA ASP A 187 23.45 5.39 -17.71
C ASP A 187 22.03 5.99 -17.69
N GLY A 188 21.39 5.98 -16.54
CA GLY A 188 20.06 6.55 -16.39
C GLY A 188 18.91 5.55 -16.56
N ASP A 189 19.18 4.34 -17.01
CA ASP A 189 18.20 3.28 -17.18
C ASP A 189 18.34 2.19 -16.10
N ILE A 190 17.40 1.27 -16.09
CA ILE A 190 17.37 0.14 -15.15
C ILE A 190 17.69 -1.14 -15.91
N LEU A 191 18.83 -1.76 -15.55
CA LEU A 191 19.23 -3.05 -16.07
C LEU A 191 18.50 -4.18 -15.37
N LEU A 192 18.00 -5.14 -16.14
CA LEU A 192 17.45 -6.38 -15.62
C LEU A 192 18.57 -7.27 -15.05
N PRO A 193 18.30 -8.08 -14.01
CA PRO A 193 19.18 -9.14 -13.56
C PRO A 193 19.24 -10.27 -14.59
N PHE A 194 20.29 -11.09 -14.54
CA PHE A 194 20.36 -12.27 -15.40
C PHE A 194 19.24 -13.28 -15.16
N THR A 195 18.75 -13.37 -13.91
CA THR A 195 17.59 -14.21 -13.57
C THR A 195 16.25 -13.75 -14.14
N ALA A 196 16.18 -12.55 -14.74
CA ALA A 196 14.98 -12.12 -15.48
C ALA A 196 14.90 -12.76 -16.89
N LEU A 197 15.94 -13.46 -17.33
CA LEU A 197 15.95 -14.23 -18.57
C LEU A 197 15.37 -15.62 -18.34
N ASP A 198 14.44 -16.01 -19.20
CA ASP A 198 13.86 -17.35 -19.15
C ASP A 198 14.94 -18.45 -19.20
N GLY A 199 14.84 -19.41 -18.29
CA GLY A 199 15.77 -20.53 -18.18
C GLY A 199 17.09 -20.22 -17.46
N VAL A 200 17.34 -18.99 -17.02
CA VAL A 200 18.53 -18.64 -16.24
C VAL A 200 18.23 -18.69 -14.74
N GLY A 201 18.63 -19.79 -14.09
CA GLY A 201 18.54 -19.93 -12.64
C GLY A 201 19.63 -19.14 -11.90
N ALA A 202 19.47 -19.01 -10.57
CA ALA A 202 20.35 -18.20 -9.72
C ALA A 202 21.84 -18.57 -9.87
N THR A 203 22.18 -19.87 -9.84
CA THR A 203 23.57 -20.35 -9.96
C THR A 203 24.20 -19.97 -11.30
N ALA A 204 23.45 -20.08 -12.40
CA ALA A 204 23.93 -19.67 -13.73
C ALA A 204 24.10 -18.15 -13.82
N ALA A 205 23.16 -17.39 -13.24
CA ALA A 205 23.22 -15.94 -13.18
C ALA A 205 24.45 -15.43 -12.38
N GLU A 206 24.74 -16.05 -11.25
CA GLU A 206 25.94 -15.75 -10.43
C GLU A 206 27.22 -16.06 -11.18
N ALA A 207 27.29 -17.20 -11.87
CA ALA A 207 28.44 -17.53 -12.71
C ALA A 207 28.66 -16.55 -13.86
N LEU A 208 27.56 -16.03 -14.47
CA LEU A 208 27.62 -14.97 -15.49
C LEU A 208 28.15 -13.65 -14.92
N GLU A 209 27.70 -13.24 -13.75
CA GLU A 209 28.19 -12.03 -13.06
C GLU A 209 29.68 -12.16 -12.74
N ASP A 210 30.11 -13.29 -12.17
CA ASP A 210 31.49 -13.55 -11.76
C ASP A 210 32.45 -13.68 -12.94
N SER A 211 32.00 -14.19 -14.10
CA SER A 211 32.87 -14.42 -15.25
C SER A 211 33.42 -13.13 -15.88
N TYR A 212 32.77 -12.00 -15.67
CA TYR A 212 33.15 -10.69 -16.22
C TYR A 212 33.83 -9.78 -15.19
N GLY A 213 33.90 -10.17 -13.93
CA GLY A 213 34.57 -9.42 -12.86
C GLY A 213 36.04 -9.76 -12.66
N LYS A 214 36.63 -10.58 -13.54
CA LYS A 214 38.03 -11.01 -13.46
C LYS A 214 38.85 -10.48 -14.60
#